data_b91e79ef23c1f30d1984ba5981ea1fc2
#
_entry.id   b91e79ef23c1f30d1984ba5981ea1fc2
#
_cell.length_a   1.000
_cell.length_b   1.000
_cell.length_c   1.000
_cell.angle_alpha   90.00
_cell.angle_beta   90.00
_cell.angle_gamma   90.00
#
_symmetry.space_group_name_H-M   'P 1'
#
loop_
_entity.id
_entity.type
_entity.pdbx_description
1 polymer ?
#
loop_
_entity_poly.entity_id
_entity_poly.type
_entity_poly.pdbx_seq_one_letter_code
_entity_poly.pdbx_strand_id
1 'polypeptide(L)'
;TPKPSSAASDVYKRQTHLECSYSQKKYVKNKVYNLSDLSKPLLVRYDFKKISSDYSYSDFVSRHADSPGFWKYLPLLPINSSKSIIDLGELITPLIKINVSKFSKNSEVFVKDEGRLPTGSFKARGLALAVAKAKEFGIQKMAIPTNGNAGAALAAYASKANIESIVLCPEDTPTININEAALQGANTIIVNGLINECGKIIGDLKDKMGWFDVSTLKEPYRIEGKKTMGLELFEQFNQNLPDAIFYPTGGGTGLIGMWKAFQELRELGWLNCKLPKMFAVQSETCAPIVKAFENNQRHAELWENASTIASGIRVPAAIGDFLILDAIRESEGSAIAVSEESIIDCRDEIANETGLLMCPEGAATAAGYIKALSKNLINENDQVVLFNCASGLKYPMPKITKKIDKNNLSNKDFS
;
A
#
# COMPACT_ATOMS: atom_id res chain seq x y z
N THR A 1 22.57 32.36 12.46
CA THR A 1 21.64 31.22 12.32
C THR A 1 20.79 31.14 13.57
N PRO A 2 19.45 31.33 13.51
CA PRO A 2 18.60 31.17 14.68
C PRO A 2 18.65 29.72 15.15
N LYS A 3 18.87 29.50 16.45
CA LYS A 3 18.70 28.18 17.07
C LYS A 3 17.26 27.73 16.85
N PRO A 4 17.01 26.48 16.38
CA PRO A 4 15.63 25.96 16.35
C PRO A 4 15.08 25.99 17.76
N SER A 5 13.91 26.59 17.93
CA SER A 5 13.23 26.68 19.22
C SER A 5 12.96 25.27 19.76
N SER A 6 13.05 25.08 21.08
CA SER A 6 12.73 23.80 21.73
C SER A 6 11.31 23.32 21.42
N ALA A 7 10.39 24.21 21.05
CA ALA A 7 9.05 23.90 20.54
C ALA A 7 9.06 23.08 19.22
N ALA A 8 10.05 23.27 18.32
CA ALA A 8 10.14 22.50 17.08
C ALA A 8 10.50 21.03 17.33
N SER A 9 11.16 20.67 18.43
CA SER A 9 11.52 19.28 18.75
C SER A 9 10.36 18.46 19.33
N ASP A 10 9.34 19.09 19.89
CA ASP A 10 8.22 18.41 20.54
C ASP A 10 7.04 18.13 19.60
N VAL A 11 6.99 18.80 18.44
CA VAL A 11 5.93 18.64 17.43
C VAL A 11 5.85 17.20 16.88
N TYR A 12 6.96 16.47 16.89
CA TYR A 12 7.05 15.11 16.32
C TYR A 12 6.84 13.96 17.32
N LYS A 13 6.69 14.24 18.62
CA LYS A 13 6.61 13.21 19.66
C LYS A 13 5.17 12.87 20.06
N ARG A 14 4.33 12.56 19.08
CA ARG A 14 2.90 12.26 19.31
C ARG A 14 2.61 10.79 19.52
N GLN A 15 3.53 9.91 19.12
CA GLN A 15 3.42 8.48 19.39
C GLN A 15 3.48 8.24 20.90
N THR A 16 2.51 7.47 21.44
CA THR A 16 2.47 7.07 22.84
C THR A 16 3.12 5.72 23.06
N HIS A 17 2.73 4.70 22.32
CA HIS A 17 3.19 3.32 22.48
C HIS A 17 2.97 2.53 21.18
N LEU A 18 3.43 1.29 21.16
CA LEU A 18 2.99 0.28 20.20
C LEU A 18 2.00 -0.65 20.91
N GLU A 19 1.05 -1.20 20.16
CA GLU A 19 0.02 -2.06 20.69
C GLU A 19 -0.13 -3.31 19.86
N CYS A 20 -0.21 -4.47 20.50
CA CYS A 20 -0.53 -5.70 19.80
C CYS A 20 -1.94 -5.61 19.19
N SER A 21 -2.05 -5.81 17.89
CA SER A 21 -3.32 -5.74 17.16
C SER A 21 -4.36 -6.78 17.59
N TYR A 22 -3.95 -7.79 18.35
CA TYR A 22 -4.81 -8.89 18.77
C TYR A 22 -5.15 -8.85 20.26
N SER A 23 -4.12 -8.70 21.14
CA SER A 23 -4.30 -8.74 22.59
C SER A 23 -4.39 -7.36 23.24
N GLN A 24 -4.18 -6.28 22.47
CA GLN A 24 -4.11 -4.90 22.95
C GLN A 24 -2.99 -4.65 23.99
N LYS A 25 -2.07 -5.61 24.20
CA LYS A 25 -0.89 -5.43 25.06
C LYS A 25 -0.03 -4.29 24.51
N LYS A 26 0.37 -3.38 25.42
CA LYS A 26 1.18 -2.20 25.11
C LYS A 26 2.67 -2.52 25.17
N TYR A 27 3.42 -1.92 24.25
CA TYR A 27 4.87 -2.00 24.11
C TYR A 27 5.48 -0.60 24.10
N VAL A 28 6.65 -0.46 24.70
CA VAL A 28 7.33 0.84 24.80
C VAL A 28 7.71 1.35 23.40
N LYS A 29 7.43 2.63 23.13
CA LYS A 29 7.91 3.30 21.91
C LYS A 29 9.44 3.44 21.93
N ASN A 30 10.04 3.73 20.80
CA ASN A 30 11.48 3.95 20.62
C ASN A 30 12.36 2.73 20.98
N LYS A 31 11.79 1.54 20.86
CA LYS A 31 12.51 0.26 20.90
C LYS A 31 12.22 -0.51 19.62
N VAL A 32 13.20 -1.26 19.15
CA VAL A 32 13.05 -2.10 17.96
C VAL A 32 12.18 -3.30 18.29
N TYR A 33 11.12 -3.47 17.51
CA TYR A 33 10.25 -4.63 17.57
C TYR A 33 9.93 -5.10 16.15
N ASN A 34 9.78 -6.39 15.99
CA ASN A 34 9.10 -6.97 14.83
C ASN A 34 7.63 -7.23 15.17
N LEU A 35 7.31 -8.34 15.78
CA LEU A 35 5.96 -8.74 16.16
C LEU A 35 5.76 -8.67 17.69
N SER A 36 4.52 -8.80 18.13
CA SER A 36 4.18 -8.99 19.54
C SER A 36 4.58 -10.37 20.05
N ASP A 37 4.50 -10.59 21.36
CA ASP A 37 4.75 -11.89 22.02
C ASP A 37 3.84 -13.00 21.46
N LEU A 38 2.67 -12.63 20.90
CA LEU A 38 1.74 -13.54 20.24
C LEU A 38 2.01 -13.69 18.74
N SER A 39 3.16 -13.24 18.26
CA SER A 39 3.50 -13.24 16.83
C SER A 39 2.46 -12.50 15.96
N LYS A 40 1.82 -11.47 16.50
CA LYS A 40 0.84 -10.64 15.80
C LYS A 40 1.40 -9.25 15.49
N PRO A 41 0.90 -8.55 14.45
CA PRO A 41 1.34 -7.21 14.10
C PRO A 41 1.21 -6.22 15.27
N LEU A 42 2.15 -5.29 15.35
CA LEU A 42 2.11 -4.15 16.26
C LEU A 42 1.61 -2.92 15.53
N LEU A 43 0.71 -2.16 16.17
CA LEU A 43 0.17 -0.90 15.66
C LEU A 43 0.70 0.27 16.47
N VAL A 44 1.03 1.35 15.81
CA VAL A 44 1.41 2.62 16.46
C VAL A 44 0.17 3.30 17.03
N ARG A 45 0.27 3.81 18.27
CA ARG A 45 -0.79 4.58 18.92
C ARG A 45 -0.32 6.00 19.24
N TYR A 46 -1.26 6.94 19.16
CA TYR A 46 -0.99 8.37 19.30
C TYR A 46 -1.79 9.01 20.43
N ASP A 47 -1.35 10.18 20.87
CA ASP A 47 -2.10 11.06 21.76
C ASP A 47 -2.97 12.04 20.93
N PHE A 48 -4.16 11.58 20.56
CA PHE A 48 -5.08 12.38 19.73
C PHE A 48 -5.59 13.61 20.48
N LYS A 49 -5.74 13.57 21.80
CA LYS A 49 -6.13 14.73 22.60
C LYS A 49 -5.09 15.84 22.49
N LYS A 50 -3.82 15.47 22.57
CA LYS A 50 -2.72 16.42 22.40
C LYS A 50 -2.65 16.95 20.97
N ILE A 51 -2.85 16.10 19.97
CA ILE A 51 -2.84 16.52 18.55
C ILE A 51 -3.99 17.51 18.30
N SER A 52 -5.21 17.20 18.71
CA SER A 52 -6.39 18.07 18.49
C SER A 52 -6.34 19.37 19.29
N SER A 53 -5.61 19.41 20.44
CA SER A 53 -5.37 20.65 21.17
C SER A 53 -4.33 21.55 20.49
N ASP A 54 -3.38 20.97 19.77
CA ASP A 54 -2.30 21.72 19.11
C ASP A 54 -2.66 22.18 17.69
N TYR A 55 -3.63 21.50 17.04
CA TYR A 55 -4.02 21.72 15.66
C TYR A 55 -5.53 21.61 15.48
N SER A 56 -6.16 22.62 14.89
CA SER A 56 -7.33 22.41 14.03
C SER A 56 -6.87 21.76 12.71
N TYR A 57 -7.80 21.23 11.93
CA TYR A 57 -7.45 20.70 10.61
C TYR A 57 -6.84 21.76 9.68
N SER A 58 -7.42 22.99 9.68
CA SER A 58 -6.90 24.11 8.89
C SER A 58 -5.49 24.53 9.30
N ASP A 59 -5.20 24.58 10.61
CA ASP A 59 -3.84 24.83 11.12
C ASP A 59 -2.87 23.75 10.68
N PHE A 60 -3.30 22.49 10.75
CA PHE A 60 -2.50 21.34 10.34
C PHE A 60 -2.09 21.46 8.87
N VAL A 61 -3.05 21.70 7.97
CA VAL A 61 -2.79 21.85 6.53
C VAL A 61 -1.89 23.05 6.25
N SER A 62 -2.17 24.21 6.84
CA SER A 62 -1.40 25.44 6.58
C SER A 62 0.05 25.35 7.06
N ARG A 63 0.29 24.78 8.24
CA ARG A 63 1.64 24.66 8.80
C ARG A 63 2.54 23.65 8.08
N HIS A 64 1.97 22.72 7.32
CA HIS A 64 2.70 21.65 6.65
C HIS A 64 2.55 21.70 5.13
N ALA A 65 2.04 22.81 4.59
CA ALA A 65 1.82 22.97 3.16
C ALA A 65 3.10 22.80 2.32
N ASP A 66 4.23 23.28 2.83
CA ASP A 66 5.54 23.23 2.14
C ASP A 66 6.28 21.91 2.32
N SER A 67 5.73 20.94 3.08
CA SER A 67 6.35 19.63 3.25
C SER A 67 6.17 18.77 2.00
N PRO A 68 7.20 18.02 1.54
CA PRO A 68 7.13 17.26 0.31
C PRO A 68 6.17 16.09 0.43
N GLY A 69 5.22 15.98 -0.51
CA GLY A 69 4.31 14.85 -0.67
C GLY A 69 3.63 14.43 0.65
N PHE A 70 3.62 13.14 0.90
CA PHE A 70 2.97 12.58 2.10
C PHE A 70 3.69 12.90 3.43
N TRP A 71 4.91 13.44 3.40
CA TRP A 71 5.61 13.89 4.60
C TRP A 71 4.93 15.10 5.27
N LYS A 72 4.03 15.79 4.57
CA LYS A 72 3.18 16.83 5.18
C LYS A 72 2.35 16.30 6.38
N TYR A 73 2.07 15.00 6.42
CA TYR A 73 1.35 14.37 7.53
C TYR A 73 2.23 13.97 8.72
N LEU A 74 3.46 14.47 8.78
CA LEU A 74 4.47 14.12 9.77
C LEU A 74 3.98 14.16 11.24
N PRO A 75 3.13 15.12 11.68
CA PRO A 75 2.57 15.11 13.04
C PRO A 75 1.69 13.89 13.36
N LEU A 76 1.17 13.21 12.35
CA LEU A 76 0.39 11.97 12.46
C LEU A 76 1.23 10.73 12.17
N LEU A 77 2.56 10.86 12.05
CA LEU A 77 3.49 9.77 11.77
C LEU A 77 4.46 9.56 12.94
N PRO A 78 4.99 8.33 13.15
CA PRO A 78 5.82 8.00 14.29
C PRO A 78 7.29 8.40 14.13
N ILE A 79 7.55 9.52 13.49
CA ILE A 79 8.89 10.07 13.27
C ILE A 79 9.21 11.06 14.39
N ASN A 80 10.39 10.92 15.02
CA ASN A 80 10.82 11.78 16.11
C ASN A 80 11.66 12.98 15.64
N SER A 81 12.19 12.93 14.43
CA SER A 81 13.05 13.98 13.87
C SER A 81 12.92 14.09 12.36
N SER A 82 12.73 15.31 11.88
CA SER A 82 12.75 15.59 10.42
C SER A 82 14.06 15.19 9.73
N LYS A 83 15.18 15.10 10.47
CA LYS A 83 16.48 14.64 9.97
C LYS A 83 16.47 13.17 9.52
N SER A 84 15.49 12.40 9.98
CA SER A 84 15.33 10.99 9.61
C SER A 84 14.55 10.79 8.32
N ILE A 85 13.87 11.82 7.82
CA ILE A 85 13.14 11.77 6.56
C ILE A 85 14.09 11.43 5.43
N ILE A 86 13.66 10.48 4.61
CA ILE A 86 14.33 10.10 3.37
C ILE A 86 13.43 10.56 2.23
N ASP A 87 13.83 11.62 1.58
CA ASP A 87 13.07 12.23 0.48
C ASP A 87 13.62 11.75 -0.87
N LEU A 88 12.79 11.10 -1.67
CA LEU A 88 13.06 10.71 -3.06
C LEU A 88 12.13 11.45 -4.04
N GLY A 89 11.53 12.57 -3.63
CA GLY A 89 10.57 13.32 -4.43
C GLY A 89 9.14 12.77 -4.30
N GLU A 90 8.75 12.40 -3.09
CA GLU A 90 7.39 11.99 -2.82
C GLU A 90 6.41 13.10 -3.16
N LEU A 91 5.25 12.71 -3.66
CA LEU A 91 4.17 13.63 -4.02
C LEU A 91 2.84 13.17 -3.40
N ILE A 92 1.89 14.08 -3.35
CA ILE A 92 0.47 13.72 -3.15
C ILE A 92 0.00 13.09 -4.45
N THR A 93 -0.37 11.81 -4.40
CA THR A 93 -0.71 11.07 -5.61
C THR A 93 -2.02 11.59 -6.23
N PRO A 94 -2.11 11.63 -7.56
CA PRO A 94 -3.30 12.14 -8.21
C PRO A 94 -4.53 11.26 -7.94
N LEU A 95 -5.66 11.95 -7.80
CA LEU A 95 -7.00 11.36 -7.81
C LEU A 95 -7.64 11.72 -9.14
N ILE A 96 -7.71 10.76 -10.06
CA ILE A 96 -8.07 10.96 -11.46
C ILE A 96 -9.50 10.47 -11.67
N LYS A 97 -10.42 11.37 -12.02
CA LYS A 97 -11.77 10.98 -12.44
C LYS A 97 -11.68 10.29 -13.80
N ILE A 98 -12.23 9.11 -13.91
CA ILE A 98 -12.27 8.34 -15.16
C ILE A 98 -13.71 8.02 -15.55
N ASN A 99 -13.92 7.88 -16.84
CA ASN A 99 -15.17 7.40 -17.42
C ASN A 99 -14.84 6.30 -18.41
N VAL A 100 -15.38 5.13 -18.19
CA VAL A 100 -15.15 3.92 -18.99
C VAL A 100 -16.49 3.35 -19.39
N SER A 101 -16.61 2.87 -20.60
CA SER A 101 -17.89 2.45 -21.20
C SER A 101 -18.62 1.37 -20.39
N LYS A 102 -17.87 0.48 -19.73
CA LYS A 102 -18.41 -0.57 -18.84
C LYS A 102 -18.83 -0.08 -17.46
N PHE A 103 -18.49 1.15 -17.08
CA PHE A 103 -18.85 1.68 -15.77
C PHE A 103 -20.28 2.25 -15.78
N SER A 104 -20.90 2.32 -14.60
CA SER A 104 -22.19 3.01 -14.48
C SER A 104 -22.04 4.48 -14.89
N LYS A 105 -22.93 4.97 -15.73
CA LYS A 105 -22.95 6.38 -16.16
C LYS A 105 -23.29 7.34 -15.02
N ASN A 106 -23.87 6.82 -13.94
CA ASN A 106 -24.30 7.60 -12.79
C ASN A 106 -23.25 7.63 -11.67
N SER A 107 -22.28 6.69 -11.68
CA SER A 107 -21.21 6.65 -10.68
C SER A 107 -20.13 7.69 -10.96
N GLU A 108 -19.61 8.29 -9.91
CA GLU A 108 -18.36 9.03 -9.98
C GLU A 108 -17.18 8.12 -9.62
N VAL A 109 -16.45 7.66 -10.64
CA VAL A 109 -15.32 6.75 -10.44
C VAL A 109 -13.99 7.49 -10.55
N PHE A 110 -13.17 7.34 -9.52
CA PHE A 110 -11.83 7.91 -9.45
C PHE A 110 -10.78 6.81 -9.36
N VAL A 111 -9.63 7.04 -9.95
CA VAL A 111 -8.42 6.23 -9.75
C VAL A 111 -7.44 7.01 -8.87
N LYS A 112 -7.08 6.43 -7.73
CA LYS A 112 -5.96 6.89 -6.91
C LYS A 112 -4.67 6.28 -7.48
N ASP A 113 -3.88 7.08 -8.21
CA ASP A 113 -2.72 6.58 -8.97
C ASP A 113 -1.42 6.61 -8.16
N GLU A 114 -1.20 5.55 -7.40
CA GLU A 114 0.03 5.34 -6.63
C GLU A 114 1.27 4.99 -7.49
N GLY A 115 1.06 4.75 -8.77
CA GLY A 115 2.13 4.51 -9.74
C GLY A 115 3.04 5.73 -9.98
N ARG A 116 2.65 6.91 -9.48
CA ARG A 116 3.42 8.16 -9.59
C ARG A 116 4.45 8.34 -8.48
N LEU A 117 4.42 7.52 -7.45
CA LEU A 117 5.40 7.60 -6.36
C LEU A 117 6.80 7.13 -6.80
N PRO A 118 7.85 7.50 -6.05
CA PRO A 118 9.18 6.93 -6.22
C PRO A 118 9.12 5.40 -6.31
N THR A 119 9.95 4.80 -7.17
CA THR A 119 9.91 3.36 -7.50
C THR A 119 8.59 2.88 -8.14
N GLY A 120 7.77 3.80 -8.64
CA GLY A 120 6.57 3.50 -9.42
C GLY A 120 5.50 2.70 -8.67
N SER A 121 5.41 2.79 -7.33
CA SER A 121 4.40 2.05 -6.59
C SER A 121 4.11 2.60 -5.19
N PHE A 122 2.94 2.27 -4.65
CA PHE A 122 2.53 2.59 -3.28
C PHE A 122 3.45 2.02 -2.19
N LYS A 123 4.34 1.07 -2.54
CA LYS A 123 5.30 0.50 -1.59
C LYS A 123 6.23 1.58 -1.03
N ALA A 124 6.52 2.62 -1.81
CA ALA A 124 7.27 3.79 -1.38
C ALA A 124 6.80 4.35 -0.04
N ARG A 125 5.48 4.56 0.15
CA ARG A 125 4.93 5.11 1.39
C ARG A 125 5.37 4.37 2.64
N GLY A 126 5.22 3.05 2.62
CA GLY A 126 5.57 2.22 3.78
C GLY A 126 7.07 2.07 3.98
N LEU A 127 7.82 1.89 2.90
CA LEU A 127 9.27 1.67 3.00
C LEU A 127 10.00 2.98 3.33
N ALA A 128 9.55 4.13 2.84
CA ALA A 128 10.07 5.43 3.27
C ALA A 128 10.00 5.59 4.79
N LEU A 129 8.84 5.27 5.38
CA LEU A 129 8.65 5.40 6.82
C LEU A 129 9.42 4.34 7.62
N ALA A 130 9.43 3.08 7.17
CA ALA A 130 10.20 2.02 7.82
C ALA A 130 11.71 2.31 7.80
N VAL A 131 12.25 2.81 6.68
CA VAL A 131 13.67 3.18 6.56
C VAL A 131 13.98 4.43 7.40
N ALA A 132 13.09 5.44 7.42
CA ALA A 132 13.25 6.60 8.29
C ALA A 132 13.31 6.19 9.78
N LYS A 133 12.47 5.25 10.20
CA LYS A 133 12.52 4.70 11.57
C LYS A 133 13.75 3.84 11.80
N ALA A 134 14.17 3.03 10.86
CA ALA A 134 15.41 2.26 10.94
C ALA A 134 16.62 3.18 11.17
N LYS A 135 16.68 4.31 10.44
CA LYS A 135 17.70 5.34 10.63
C LYS A 135 17.67 5.94 12.05
N GLU A 136 16.47 6.22 12.59
CA GLU A 136 16.33 6.70 14.00
C GLU A 136 16.82 5.68 15.02
N PHE A 137 16.65 4.40 14.73
CA PHE A 137 17.11 3.31 15.60
C PHE A 137 18.57 2.91 15.40
N GLY A 138 19.27 3.52 14.44
CA GLY A 138 20.64 3.17 14.09
C GLY A 138 20.78 1.79 13.44
N ILE A 139 19.72 1.27 12.82
CA ILE A 139 19.73 0.00 12.10
C ILE A 139 20.59 0.14 10.85
N GLN A 140 21.50 -0.80 10.63
CA GLN A 140 22.45 -0.79 9.52
C GLN A 140 22.07 -1.75 8.39
N LYS A 141 21.23 -2.76 8.68
CA LYS A 141 20.86 -3.81 7.70
C LYS A 141 19.37 -4.12 7.77
N MET A 142 18.70 -4.11 6.62
CA MET A 142 17.29 -4.43 6.50
C MET A 142 17.08 -5.54 5.49
N ALA A 143 16.17 -6.49 5.77
CA ALA A 143 15.88 -7.60 4.88
C ALA A 143 14.38 -7.71 4.59
N ILE A 144 14.04 -8.09 3.34
CA ILE A 144 12.65 -8.23 2.90
C ILE A 144 12.48 -9.39 1.91
N PRO A 145 11.45 -10.25 2.08
CA PRO A 145 10.97 -11.13 1.03
C PRO A 145 9.99 -10.35 0.13
N THR A 146 10.03 -10.57 -1.18
CA THR A 146 9.18 -9.81 -2.10
C THR A 146 8.87 -10.55 -3.39
N ASN A 147 7.64 -10.36 -3.91
CA ASN A 147 7.27 -10.69 -5.29
C ASN A 147 7.43 -9.49 -6.25
N GLY A 148 8.19 -8.44 -5.86
CA GLY A 148 8.45 -7.32 -6.74
C GLY A 148 8.58 -5.96 -6.04
N ASN A 149 7.59 -5.09 -6.15
CA ASN A 149 7.65 -3.67 -5.80
C ASN A 149 8.15 -3.34 -4.38
N ALA A 150 8.02 -4.24 -3.40
CA ALA A 150 8.47 -3.94 -2.04
C ALA A 150 10.00 -4.01 -1.91
N GLY A 151 10.66 -4.91 -2.65
CA GLY A 151 12.13 -5.00 -2.71
C GLY A 151 12.72 -3.77 -3.36
N ALA A 152 12.19 -3.35 -4.51
CA ALA A 152 12.61 -2.13 -5.21
C ALA A 152 12.47 -0.89 -4.32
N ALA A 153 11.34 -0.74 -3.63
CA ALA A 153 11.15 0.38 -2.72
C ALA A 153 12.12 0.33 -1.52
N LEU A 154 12.37 -0.85 -0.93
CA LEU A 154 13.36 -0.96 0.14
C LEU A 154 14.75 -0.54 -0.36
N ALA A 155 15.18 -1.06 -1.52
CA ALA A 155 16.47 -0.78 -2.09
C ALA A 155 16.69 0.73 -2.29
N ALA A 156 15.72 1.43 -2.88
CA ALA A 156 15.80 2.87 -3.12
C ALA A 156 15.96 3.68 -1.84
N TYR A 157 15.08 3.48 -0.87
CA TYR A 157 15.11 4.24 0.39
C TYR A 157 16.30 3.87 1.28
N ALA A 158 16.67 2.59 1.35
CA ALA A 158 17.82 2.12 2.11
C ALA A 158 19.14 2.66 1.54
N SER A 159 19.28 2.65 0.21
CA SER A 159 20.44 3.24 -0.47
C SER A 159 20.60 4.73 -0.12
N LYS A 160 19.51 5.51 -0.22
CA LYS A 160 19.53 6.94 0.15
C LYS A 160 19.83 7.17 1.63
N ALA A 161 19.48 6.22 2.49
CA ALA A 161 19.73 6.27 3.93
C ALA A 161 21.11 5.71 4.35
N ASN A 162 21.92 5.18 3.44
CA ASN A 162 23.14 4.42 3.69
C ASN A 162 22.90 3.20 4.62
N ILE A 163 21.82 2.47 4.39
CA ILE A 163 21.46 1.23 5.08
C ILE A 163 21.60 0.08 4.08
N GLU A 164 22.27 -0.99 4.48
CA GLU A 164 22.38 -2.20 3.66
C GLU A 164 21.01 -2.87 3.52
N SER A 165 20.61 -3.17 2.29
CA SER A 165 19.35 -3.85 2.01
C SER A 165 19.55 -5.21 1.38
N ILE A 166 18.83 -6.19 1.92
CA ILE A 166 18.83 -7.59 1.46
C ILE A 166 17.42 -7.91 0.94
N VAL A 167 17.33 -8.31 -0.31
CA VAL A 167 16.07 -8.61 -0.99
C VAL A 167 16.07 -10.06 -1.43
N LEU A 168 15.18 -10.87 -0.86
CA LEU A 168 14.93 -12.24 -1.28
C LEU A 168 13.66 -12.31 -2.12
N CYS A 169 13.76 -12.86 -3.32
CA CYS A 169 12.63 -12.96 -4.23
C CYS A 169 12.54 -14.34 -4.87
N PRO A 170 11.31 -14.86 -5.10
CA PRO A 170 11.07 -16.03 -5.91
C PRO A 170 11.60 -15.88 -7.35
N GLU A 171 11.90 -17.01 -8.01
CA GLU A 171 12.37 -17.03 -9.41
C GLU A 171 11.38 -16.39 -10.39
N ASP A 172 10.09 -16.47 -10.11
CA ASP A 172 9.01 -15.92 -10.95
C ASP A 172 8.69 -14.45 -10.67
N THR A 173 9.49 -13.78 -9.84
CA THR A 173 9.37 -12.33 -9.62
C THR A 173 9.66 -11.59 -10.93
N PRO A 174 8.85 -10.58 -11.32
CA PRO A 174 9.09 -9.83 -12.54
C PRO A 174 10.52 -9.28 -12.61
N THR A 175 11.23 -9.59 -13.70
CA THR A 175 12.66 -9.25 -13.89
C THR A 175 12.94 -7.76 -13.70
N ILE A 176 12.00 -6.90 -14.09
CA ILE A 176 12.14 -5.45 -13.89
C ILE A 176 12.30 -5.08 -12.40
N ASN A 177 11.56 -5.74 -11.51
CA ASN A 177 11.64 -5.48 -10.07
C ASN A 177 12.94 -6.04 -9.45
N ILE A 178 13.42 -7.18 -9.95
CA ILE A 178 14.70 -7.77 -9.53
C ILE A 178 15.85 -6.82 -9.92
N ASN A 179 15.86 -6.41 -11.19
CA ASN A 179 16.88 -5.51 -11.72
C ASN A 179 16.86 -4.13 -11.05
N GLU A 180 15.67 -3.59 -10.80
CA GLU A 180 15.50 -2.31 -10.10
C GLU A 180 16.11 -2.37 -8.69
N ALA A 181 15.80 -3.41 -7.91
CA ALA A 181 16.35 -3.56 -6.57
C ALA A 181 17.89 -3.71 -6.59
N ALA A 182 18.42 -4.51 -7.51
CA ALA A 182 19.85 -4.73 -7.65
C ALA A 182 20.59 -3.45 -8.09
N LEU A 183 20.07 -2.71 -9.08
CA LEU A 183 20.67 -1.45 -9.56
C LEU A 183 20.65 -0.36 -8.50
N GLN A 184 19.69 -0.38 -7.59
CA GLN A 184 19.62 0.53 -6.45
C GLN A 184 20.46 0.08 -5.26
N GLY A 185 21.32 -0.93 -5.43
CA GLY A 185 22.34 -1.33 -4.46
C GLY A 185 21.92 -2.38 -3.46
N ALA A 186 20.74 -3.00 -3.61
CA ALA A 186 20.35 -4.10 -2.75
C ALA A 186 21.14 -5.38 -3.09
N ASN A 187 21.52 -6.13 -2.06
CA ASN A 187 21.92 -7.52 -2.21
C ASN A 187 20.67 -8.36 -2.53
N THR A 188 20.45 -8.59 -3.83
CA THR A 188 19.25 -9.23 -4.34
C THR A 188 19.51 -10.71 -4.61
N ILE A 189 18.77 -11.59 -3.93
CA ILE A 189 18.95 -13.05 -3.94
C ILE A 189 17.68 -13.69 -4.49
N ILE A 190 17.83 -14.48 -5.55
CA ILE A 190 16.75 -15.29 -6.13
C ILE A 190 16.69 -16.62 -5.41
N VAL A 191 15.49 -17.02 -4.99
CA VAL A 191 15.22 -18.25 -4.27
C VAL A 191 14.35 -19.16 -5.16
N ASN A 192 14.76 -20.41 -5.29
CA ASN A 192 13.99 -21.47 -5.99
C ASN A 192 12.80 -21.94 -5.14
N GLY A 193 11.88 -21.04 -4.85
CA GLY A 193 10.75 -21.28 -3.97
C GLY A 193 9.74 -20.14 -4.04
N LEU A 194 8.77 -20.15 -3.15
CA LEU A 194 7.73 -19.12 -3.06
C LEU A 194 8.10 -18.06 -2.03
N ILE A 195 7.32 -16.98 -1.98
CA ILE A 195 7.54 -15.83 -1.08
C ILE A 195 7.53 -16.22 0.41
N ASN A 196 6.74 -17.22 0.80
CA ASN A 196 6.72 -17.74 2.17
C ASN A 196 8.05 -18.40 2.55
N GLU A 197 8.72 -19.07 1.60
CA GLU A 197 10.06 -19.67 1.81
C GLU A 197 11.13 -18.58 1.92
N CYS A 198 11.09 -17.56 1.08
CA CYS A 198 11.91 -16.36 1.23
C CYS A 198 11.72 -15.73 2.63
N GLY A 199 10.48 -15.63 3.08
CA GLY A 199 10.14 -15.11 4.42
C GLY A 199 10.63 -15.98 5.57
N LYS A 200 10.65 -17.29 5.39
CA LYS A 200 11.21 -18.26 6.36
C LYS A 200 12.73 -18.09 6.45
N ILE A 201 13.43 -18.03 5.33
CA ILE A 201 14.88 -17.82 5.29
C ILE A 201 15.27 -16.55 6.05
N ILE A 202 14.56 -15.44 5.84
CA ILE A 202 14.81 -14.20 6.60
C ILE A 202 14.56 -14.42 8.09
N GLY A 203 13.45 -15.06 8.45
CA GLY A 203 13.11 -15.36 9.85
C GLY A 203 14.19 -16.17 10.57
N ASP A 204 14.72 -17.18 9.90
CA ASP A 204 15.73 -18.09 10.45
C ASP A 204 17.13 -17.46 10.55
N LEU A 205 17.44 -16.49 9.67
CA LEU A 205 18.78 -15.90 9.58
C LEU A 205 18.90 -14.50 10.20
N LYS A 206 17.81 -13.77 10.41
CA LYS A 206 17.83 -12.34 10.77
C LYS A 206 18.70 -12.05 12.01
N ASP A 207 18.59 -12.84 13.06
CA ASP A 207 19.33 -12.60 14.30
C ASP A 207 20.84 -12.87 14.13
N LYS A 208 21.21 -13.94 13.40
CA LYS A 208 22.58 -14.27 13.08
C LYS A 208 23.25 -13.24 12.16
N MET A 209 22.50 -12.69 11.22
CA MET A 209 22.98 -11.75 10.21
C MET A 209 22.84 -10.27 10.63
N GLY A 210 22.16 -10.02 11.76
CA GLY A 210 21.86 -8.67 12.21
C GLY A 210 20.87 -7.93 11.30
N TRP A 211 19.95 -8.64 10.68
CA TRP A 211 18.94 -8.07 9.79
C TRP A 211 17.71 -7.59 10.55
N PHE A 212 17.24 -6.41 10.25
CA PHE A 212 15.89 -5.99 10.63
C PHE A 212 14.90 -6.49 9.57
N ASP A 213 14.03 -7.42 9.95
CA ASP A 213 13.00 -7.99 9.06
C ASP A 213 11.88 -6.95 8.83
N VAL A 214 11.80 -6.43 7.60
CA VAL A 214 10.75 -5.49 7.18
C VAL A 214 9.72 -6.15 6.28
N SER A 215 9.49 -7.43 6.45
CA SER A 215 8.39 -8.16 5.81
C SER A 215 7.04 -7.50 6.11
N THR A 216 6.07 -7.79 5.26
CA THR A 216 4.71 -7.26 5.40
C THR A 216 4.12 -7.55 6.77
N LEU A 217 3.75 -6.51 7.53
CA LEU A 217 3.18 -6.57 8.89
C LEU A 217 4.09 -7.17 9.97
N LYS A 218 5.35 -7.46 9.68
CA LYS A 218 6.32 -7.91 10.67
C LYS A 218 7.11 -6.77 11.33
N GLU A 219 6.78 -5.53 11.01
CA GLU A 219 7.23 -4.32 11.70
C GLU A 219 6.09 -3.28 11.71
N PRO A 220 6.05 -2.35 12.68
CA PRO A 220 4.85 -1.51 12.88
C PRO A 220 4.76 -0.28 11.96
N TYR A 221 5.84 0.09 11.24
CA TYR A 221 5.94 1.42 10.64
C TYR A 221 5.45 1.49 9.19
N ARG A 222 5.50 0.38 8.45
CA ARG A 222 5.00 0.34 7.06
C ARG A 222 3.51 0.67 6.96
N ILE A 223 2.69 0.24 7.94
CA ILE A 223 1.27 0.61 8.02
C ILE A 223 1.11 2.11 8.16
N GLU A 224 1.93 2.76 8.99
CA GLU A 224 1.85 4.20 9.22
C GLU A 224 2.14 5.01 7.94
N GLY A 225 3.08 4.54 7.12
CA GLY A 225 3.28 5.10 5.79
C GLY A 225 2.07 4.88 4.87
N LYS A 226 1.41 3.72 4.95
CA LYS A 226 0.18 3.44 4.17
C LYS A 226 -1.02 4.27 4.62
N LYS A 227 -1.08 4.62 5.89
CA LYS A 227 -2.10 5.52 6.45
C LYS A 227 -2.22 6.82 5.66
N THR A 228 -1.13 7.32 5.10
CA THR A 228 -1.11 8.57 4.33
C THR A 228 -2.02 8.55 3.10
N MET A 229 -2.32 7.38 2.52
CA MET A 229 -3.31 7.25 1.44
C MET A 229 -4.70 7.70 1.88
N GLY A 230 -5.13 7.29 3.08
CA GLY A 230 -6.42 7.71 3.64
C GLY A 230 -6.45 9.19 4.00
N LEU A 231 -5.34 9.72 4.53
CA LEU A 231 -5.21 11.15 4.83
C LEU A 231 -5.27 12.01 3.55
N GLU A 232 -4.64 11.56 2.47
CA GLU A 232 -4.74 12.23 1.17
C GLU A 232 -6.16 12.19 0.59
N LEU A 233 -6.86 11.07 0.68
CA LEU A 233 -8.25 11.00 0.23
C LEU A 233 -9.14 11.98 1.00
N PHE A 234 -9.01 12.04 2.32
CA PHE A 234 -9.75 12.98 3.15
C PHE A 234 -9.52 14.45 2.71
N GLU A 235 -8.29 14.79 2.38
CA GLU A 235 -7.96 16.13 1.85
C GLU A 235 -8.50 16.33 0.45
N GLN A 236 -8.32 15.36 -0.46
CA GLN A 236 -8.73 15.46 -1.86
C GLN A 236 -10.26 15.48 -2.05
N PHE A 237 -11.00 14.92 -1.10
CA PHE A 237 -12.46 15.02 -1.04
C PHE A 237 -12.96 16.18 -0.15
N ASN A 238 -12.11 17.19 0.13
CA ASN A 238 -12.48 18.38 0.90
C ASN A 238 -13.06 18.03 2.28
N GLN A 239 -12.33 17.26 3.07
CA GLN A 239 -12.71 16.78 4.41
C GLN A 239 -13.94 15.84 4.41
N ASN A 240 -14.20 15.21 3.28
CA ASN A 240 -15.14 14.12 3.12
C ASN A 240 -14.40 12.85 2.67
N LEU A 241 -15.15 11.80 2.47
CA LEU A 241 -14.64 10.52 1.96
C LEU A 241 -15.59 9.98 0.88
N PRO A 242 -15.10 9.16 -0.07
CA PRO A 242 -15.96 8.51 -1.05
C PRO A 242 -16.91 7.51 -0.38
N ASP A 243 -17.94 7.06 -1.08
CA ASP A 243 -18.86 6.03 -0.58
C ASP A 243 -18.22 4.66 -0.51
N ALA A 244 -17.32 4.35 -1.46
CA ALA A 244 -16.65 3.06 -1.53
C ALA A 244 -15.19 3.16 -2.01
N ILE A 245 -14.33 2.31 -1.46
CA ILE A 245 -12.92 2.18 -1.84
C ILE A 245 -12.64 0.73 -2.21
N PHE A 246 -12.19 0.50 -3.44
CA PHE A 246 -11.74 -0.80 -3.92
C PHE A 246 -10.22 -0.88 -3.84
N TYR A 247 -9.74 -1.80 -3.02
CA TYR A 247 -8.30 -1.94 -2.77
C TYR A 247 -7.80 -3.34 -3.13
N PRO A 248 -6.74 -3.45 -3.97
CA PRO A 248 -6.18 -4.75 -4.33
C PRO A 248 -5.45 -5.34 -3.13
N THR A 249 -5.88 -6.51 -2.68
CA THR A 249 -5.55 -7.01 -1.35
C THR A 249 -4.77 -8.31 -1.39
N GLY A 250 -3.46 -8.22 -1.16
CA GLY A 250 -2.61 -9.35 -0.78
C GLY A 250 -2.42 -9.36 0.74
N GLY A 251 -1.29 -8.84 1.24
CA GLY A 251 -1.04 -8.70 2.69
C GLY A 251 -1.83 -7.60 3.40
N GLY A 252 -2.66 -6.82 2.68
CA GLY A 252 -3.65 -5.89 3.23
C GLY A 252 -3.15 -4.60 3.87
N THR A 253 -1.83 -4.31 3.84
CA THR A 253 -1.28 -3.14 4.58
C THR A 253 -1.90 -1.81 4.19
N GLY A 254 -2.27 -1.62 2.91
CA GLY A 254 -2.89 -0.38 2.46
C GLY A 254 -4.33 -0.24 2.94
N LEU A 255 -5.12 -1.30 2.85
CA LEU A 255 -6.49 -1.33 3.34
C LEU A 255 -6.53 -1.08 4.85
N ILE A 256 -5.70 -1.81 5.63
CA ILE A 256 -5.58 -1.63 7.09
C ILE A 256 -5.10 -0.20 7.42
N GLY A 257 -4.10 0.32 6.68
CA GLY A 257 -3.57 1.66 6.90
C GLY A 257 -4.59 2.76 6.65
N MET A 258 -5.36 2.67 5.58
CA MET A 258 -6.44 3.64 5.30
C MET A 258 -7.56 3.55 6.33
N TRP A 259 -8.00 2.34 6.69
CA TRP A 259 -9.01 2.15 7.73
C TRP A 259 -8.57 2.77 9.06
N LYS A 260 -7.32 2.52 9.45
CA LYS A 260 -6.71 3.18 10.61
C LYS A 260 -6.71 4.71 10.50
N ALA A 261 -6.39 5.27 9.33
CA ALA A 261 -6.42 6.71 9.11
C ALA A 261 -7.81 7.30 9.33
N PHE A 262 -8.86 6.65 8.81
CA PHE A 262 -10.23 7.12 8.96
C PHE A 262 -10.70 7.06 10.42
N GLN A 263 -10.35 6.00 11.15
CA GLN A 263 -10.62 5.91 12.59
C GLN A 263 -9.91 7.03 13.38
N GLU A 264 -8.62 7.27 13.09
CA GLU A 264 -7.83 8.33 13.73
C GLU A 264 -8.34 9.73 13.43
N LEU A 265 -8.75 10.00 12.17
CA LEU A 265 -9.39 11.28 11.80
C LEU A 265 -10.70 11.51 12.56
N ARG A 266 -11.47 10.45 12.82
CA ARG A 266 -12.69 10.51 13.63
C ARG A 266 -12.36 10.80 15.11
N GLU A 267 -11.35 10.14 15.68
CA GLU A 267 -10.90 10.39 17.05
C GLU A 267 -10.32 11.82 17.24
N LEU A 268 -9.72 12.39 16.20
CA LEU A 268 -9.28 13.80 16.17
C LEU A 268 -10.46 14.80 16.09
N GLY A 269 -11.66 14.33 15.78
CA GLY A 269 -12.82 15.19 15.53
C GLY A 269 -12.75 15.94 14.19
N TRP A 270 -11.84 15.56 13.30
CA TRP A 270 -11.69 16.18 11.98
C TRP A 270 -12.63 15.57 10.94
N LEU A 271 -13.03 14.32 11.12
CA LEU A 271 -13.90 13.56 10.21
C LEU A 271 -15.29 13.37 10.84
N ASN A 272 -16.30 14.00 10.23
CA ASN A 272 -17.69 13.94 10.67
C ASN A 272 -18.64 13.30 9.66
N CYS A 273 -18.13 12.83 8.50
CA CYS A 273 -18.93 12.14 7.50
C CYS A 273 -18.99 10.63 7.73
N LYS A 274 -19.78 9.93 6.92
CA LYS A 274 -19.83 8.47 6.87
C LYS A 274 -18.47 7.92 6.41
N LEU A 275 -18.04 6.82 7.00
CA LEU A 275 -16.85 6.10 6.53
C LEU A 275 -17.17 5.32 5.25
N PRO A 276 -16.17 5.18 4.34
CA PRO A 276 -16.36 4.45 3.10
C PRO A 276 -16.53 2.96 3.35
N LYS A 277 -17.29 2.29 2.51
CA LYS A 277 -17.27 0.83 2.41
C LYS A 277 -15.91 0.39 1.85
N MET A 278 -15.19 -0.46 2.59
CA MET A 278 -13.89 -0.98 2.16
C MET A 278 -14.06 -2.31 1.42
N PHE A 279 -13.61 -2.37 0.17
CA PHE A 279 -13.65 -3.58 -0.63
C PHE A 279 -12.25 -4.16 -0.79
N ALA A 280 -12.04 -5.39 -0.28
CA ALA A 280 -10.82 -6.14 -0.54
C ALA A 280 -10.99 -6.92 -1.85
N VAL A 281 -10.16 -6.61 -2.85
CA VAL A 281 -10.21 -7.30 -4.14
C VAL A 281 -9.04 -8.27 -4.25
N GLN A 282 -9.34 -9.52 -4.61
CA GLN A 282 -8.36 -10.60 -4.86
C GLN A 282 -8.62 -11.25 -6.22
N SER A 283 -7.65 -12.01 -6.73
CA SER A 283 -7.87 -12.89 -7.87
C SER A 283 -8.54 -14.19 -7.44
N GLU A 284 -9.43 -14.75 -8.25
CA GLU A 284 -10.08 -16.05 -8.00
C GLU A 284 -9.06 -17.19 -7.83
N THR A 285 -7.86 -17.03 -8.36
CA THR A 285 -6.76 -18.00 -8.26
C THR A 285 -5.89 -17.82 -7.02
N CYS A 286 -6.15 -16.78 -6.20
CA CYS A 286 -5.53 -16.54 -4.89
C CYS A 286 -6.42 -15.63 -4.03
N ALA A 287 -7.48 -16.18 -3.41
CA ALA A 287 -8.53 -15.45 -2.72
C ALA A 287 -8.79 -15.90 -1.26
N PRO A 288 -7.74 -16.04 -0.41
CA PRO A 288 -7.94 -16.54 0.97
C PRO A 288 -8.81 -15.61 1.82
N ILE A 289 -8.72 -14.28 1.63
CA ILE A 289 -9.53 -13.30 2.38
C ILE A 289 -11.01 -13.37 1.95
N VAL A 290 -11.28 -13.53 0.64
CA VAL A 290 -12.64 -13.68 0.13
C VAL A 290 -13.29 -14.94 0.70
N LYS A 291 -12.59 -16.09 0.65
CA LYS A 291 -13.06 -17.35 1.21
C LYS A 291 -13.39 -17.22 2.71
N ALA A 292 -12.50 -16.59 3.48
CA ALA A 292 -12.70 -16.37 4.91
C ALA A 292 -13.89 -15.42 5.19
N PHE A 293 -14.05 -14.36 4.39
CA PHE A 293 -15.16 -13.42 4.51
C PHE A 293 -16.52 -14.11 4.24
N GLU A 294 -16.63 -14.84 3.13
CA GLU A 294 -17.84 -15.56 2.73
C GLU A 294 -18.26 -16.63 3.74
N ASN A 295 -17.28 -17.30 4.37
CA ASN A 295 -17.52 -18.31 5.42
C ASN A 295 -17.63 -17.70 6.83
N ASN A 296 -17.66 -16.38 6.96
CA ASN A 296 -17.70 -15.66 8.24
C ASN A 296 -16.58 -16.07 9.23
N GLN A 297 -15.41 -16.46 8.71
CA GLN A 297 -14.25 -16.86 9.51
C GLN A 297 -13.49 -15.63 10.02
N ARG A 298 -12.86 -15.76 11.19
CA ARG A 298 -11.95 -14.74 11.77
C ARG A 298 -10.59 -14.72 11.11
N HIS A 299 -10.13 -15.86 10.60
CA HIS A 299 -8.83 -16.06 9.98
C HIS A 299 -8.98 -16.74 8.63
N ALA A 300 -8.09 -16.37 7.71
CA ALA A 300 -8.01 -17.00 6.41
C ALA A 300 -7.13 -18.26 6.46
N GLU A 301 -7.56 -19.30 5.77
CA GLU A 301 -6.76 -20.51 5.56
C GLU A 301 -5.69 -20.26 4.49
N LEU A 302 -4.61 -21.06 4.53
CA LEU A 302 -3.58 -21.04 3.49
C LEU A 302 -4.21 -21.40 2.13
N TRP A 303 -3.94 -20.58 1.11
CA TRP A 303 -4.35 -20.84 -0.26
C TRP A 303 -3.29 -21.66 -0.99
N GLU A 304 -3.68 -22.83 -1.47
CA GLU A 304 -2.79 -23.71 -2.22
C GLU A 304 -2.75 -23.33 -3.71
N ASN A 305 -1.62 -23.60 -4.37
CA ASN A 305 -1.41 -23.37 -5.81
C ASN A 305 -1.76 -21.94 -6.29
N ALA A 306 -1.43 -20.94 -5.47
CA ALA A 306 -1.69 -19.54 -5.78
C ALA A 306 -1.02 -19.10 -7.09
N SER A 307 -1.80 -18.59 -8.02
CA SER A 307 -1.35 -18.05 -9.30
C SER A 307 -2.16 -16.80 -9.64
N THR A 308 -1.55 -15.79 -10.24
CA THR A 308 -2.24 -14.63 -10.82
C THR A 308 -1.24 -13.74 -11.56
N ILE A 309 -1.68 -13.05 -12.62
CA ILE A 309 -0.90 -11.99 -13.28
C ILE A 309 -0.68 -10.77 -12.38
N ALA A 310 -1.56 -10.58 -11.39
CA ALA A 310 -1.47 -9.52 -10.38
C ALA A 310 -0.54 -9.96 -9.22
N SER A 311 0.76 -10.08 -9.51
CA SER A 311 1.77 -10.64 -8.59
C SER A 311 1.79 -9.97 -7.21
N GLY A 312 1.45 -8.69 -7.13
CA GLY A 312 1.42 -7.91 -5.87
C GLY A 312 0.31 -8.32 -4.90
N ILE A 313 -0.74 -9.04 -5.38
CA ILE A 313 -1.80 -9.61 -4.53
C ILE A 313 -1.74 -11.13 -4.42
N ARG A 314 -0.72 -11.78 -5.00
CA ARG A 314 -0.48 -13.22 -4.83
C ARG A 314 0.12 -13.50 -3.44
N VAL A 315 -0.73 -13.50 -2.44
CA VAL A 315 -0.37 -13.72 -1.04
C VAL A 315 -1.24 -14.84 -0.47
N PRO A 316 -0.72 -16.08 -0.46
CA PRO A 316 -1.45 -17.27 -0.01
C PRO A 316 -1.88 -17.24 1.45
N ALA A 317 -1.12 -16.53 2.30
CA ALA A 317 -1.43 -16.33 3.71
C ALA A 317 -0.96 -14.95 4.17
N ALA A 318 -1.87 -14.16 4.70
CA ALA A 318 -1.60 -12.83 5.24
C ALA A 318 -1.53 -12.86 6.77
N ILE A 319 -0.45 -12.37 7.37
CA ILE A 319 -0.29 -12.33 8.83
C ILE A 319 -1.33 -11.42 9.52
N GLY A 320 -1.89 -10.46 8.80
CA GLY A 320 -2.92 -9.53 9.26
C GLY A 320 -4.29 -9.80 8.67
N ASP A 321 -4.59 -11.03 8.31
CA ASP A 321 -5.88 -11.46 7.73
C ASP A 321 -7.08 -10.96 8.55
N PHE A 322 -7.04 -11.13 9.87
CA PHE A 322 -8.09 -10.66 10.79
C PHE A 322 -8.28 -9.14 10.76
N LEU A 323 -7.20 -8.35 10.61
CA LEU A 323 -7.29 -6.89 10.49
C LEU A 323 -7.95 -6.46 9.17
N ILE A 324 -7.69 -7.19 8.08
CA ILE A 324 -8.35 -6.98 6.80
C ILE A 324 -9.85 -7.27 6.95
N LEU A 325 -10.18 -8.44 7.50
CA LEU A 325 -11.56 -8.89 7.71
C LEU A 325 -12.34 -7.97 8.65
N ASP A 326 -11.69 -7.48 9.73
CA ASP A 326 -12.30 -6.49 10.63
C ASP A 326 -12.61 -5.19 9.89
N ALA A 327 -11.66 -4.61 9.15
CA ALA A 327 -11.87 -3.38 8.40
C ALA A 327 -13.02 -3.50 7.37
N ILE A 328 -13.10 -4.63 6.67
CA ILE A 328 -14.20 -4.89 5.72
C ILE A 328 -15.54 -4.96 6.42
N ARG A 329 -15.64 -5.69 7.55
CA ARG A 329 -16.88 -5.86 8.29
C ARG A 329 -17.33 -4.57 8.97
N GLU A 330 -16.41 -3.88 9.64
CA GLU A 330 -16.70 -2.60 10.33
C GLU A 330 -17.12 -1.49 9.36
N SER A 331 -16.64 -1.54 8.12
CA SER A 331 -16.99 -0.58 7.06
C SER A 331 -18.27 -0.93 6.31
N GLU A 332 -18.94 -2.06 6.63
CA GLU A 332 -20.03 -2.61 5.85
C GLU A 332 -19.65 -2.85 4.36
N GLY A 333 -18.36 -3.11 4.13
CA GLY A 333 -17.81 -3.42 2.82
C GLY A 333 -17.90 -4.90 2.46
N SER A 334 -17.05 -5.35 1.55
CA SER A 334 -17.05 -6.76 1.11
C SER A 334 -15.66 -7.20 0.64
N ALA A 335 -15.48 -8.50 0.52
CA ALA A 335 -14.34 -9.11 -0.16
C ALA A 335 -14.83 -9.71 -1.50
N ILE A 336 -14.09 -9.43 -2.57
CA ILE A 336 -14.49 -9.80 -3.94
C ILE A 336 -13.31 -10.47 -4.65
N ALA A 337 -13.53 -11.67 -5.17
CA ALA A 337 -12.63 -12.32 -6.11
C ALA A 337 -13.03 -12.01 -7.55
N VAL A 338 -12.04 -11.77 -8.41
CA VAL A 338 -12.21 -11.47 -9.84
C VAL A 338 -11.39 -12.43 -10.69
N SER A 339 -11.86 -12.75 -11.88
CA SER A 339 -11.14 -13.65 -12.80
C SER A 339 -9.93 -12.96 -13.44
N GLU A 340 -8.94 -13.74 -13.84
CA GLU A 340 -7.76 -13.25 -14.59
C GLU A 340 -8.17 -12.57 -15.90
N GLU A 341 -9.18 -13.10 -16.58
CA GLU A 341 -9.73 -12.51 -17.81
C GLU A 341 -10.31 -11.12 -17.54
N SER A 342 -11.13 -10.96 -16.48
CA SER A 342 -11.70 -9.65 -16.15
C SER A 342 -10.65 -8.62 -15.73
N ILE A 343 -9.53 -9.06 -15.12
CA ILE A 343 -8.39 -8.19 -14.81
C ILE A 343 -7.76 -7.66 -16.11
N ILE A 344 -7.51 -8.55 -17.08
CA ILE A 344 -6.91 -8.20 -18.36
C ILE A 344 -7.83 -7.25 -19.12
N ASP A 345 -9.11 -7.59 -19.24
CA ASP A 345 -10.11 -6.79 -19.95
C ASP A 345 -10.22 -5.37 -19.38
N CYS A 346 -10.34 -5.25 -18.04
CA CYS A 346 -10.39 -3.94 -17.41
C CYS A 346 -9.11 -3.13 -17.59
N ARG A 347 -7.93 -3.77 -17.53
CA ARG A 347 -6.65 -3.10 -17.79
C ARG A 347 -6.61 -2.51 -19.20
N ASP A 348 -6.96 -3.33 -20.18
CA ASP A 348 -6.83 -2.96 -21.59
C ASP A 348 -7.89 -1.90 -21.98
N GLU A 349 -9.10 -2.03 -21.47
CA GLU A 349 -10.18 -1.08 -21.73
C GLU A 349 -9.91 0.29 -21.09
N ILE A 350 -9.50 0.33 -19.81
CA ILE A 350 -9.11 1.58 -19.14
C ILE A 350 -7.97 2.24 -19.89
N ALA A 351 -6.95 1.49 -20.31
CA ALA A 351 -5.84 2.04 -21.07
C ALA A 351 -6.30 2.62 -22.43
N ASN A 352 -7.17 1.92 -23.14
CA ASN A 352 -7.69 2.35 -24.45
C ASN A 352 -8.59 3.58 -24.35
N GLU A 353 -9.48 3.64 -23.36
CA GLU A 353 -10.47 4.72 -23.26
C GLU A 353 -9.97 5.95 -22.50
N THR A 354 -9.02 5.79 -21.57
CA THR A 354 -8.59 6.88 -20.70
C THR A 354 -7.11 7.25 -20.83
N GLY A 355 -6.30 6.43 -21.49
CA GLY A 355 -4.85 6.57 -21.55
C GLY A 355 -4.14 6.23 -20.22
N LEU A 356 -4.85 5.74 -19.21
CA LEU A 356 -4.29 5.39 -17.90
C LEU A 356 -3.81 3.94 -17.89
N LEU A 357 -2.50 3.75 -17.86
CA LEU A 357 -1.89 2.42 -17.81
C LEU A 357 -1.83 1.89 -16.38
N MET A 358 -2.86 1.18 -15.99
CA MET A 358 -2.95 0.57 -14.65
C MET A 358 -2.11 -0.71 -14.55
N CYS A 359 -1.62 -1.00 -13.35
CA CYS A 359 -1.07 -2.32 -13.04
C CYS A 359 -2.19 -3.37 -12.96
N PRO A 360 -1.89 -4.69 -13.08
CA PRO A 360 -2.90 -5.73 -12.96
C PRO A 360 -3.69 -5.68 -11.64
N GLU A 361 -3.03 -5.35 -10.53
CA GLU A 361 -3.69 -5.16 -9.24
C GLU A 361 -4.70 -4.00 -9.27
N GLY A 362 -4.32 -2.89 -9.92
CA GLY A 362 -5.21 -1.75 -10.12
C GLY A 362 -6.41 -2.13 -11.00
N ALA A 363 -6.18 -2.84 -12.09
CA ALA A 363 -7.25 -3.33 -12.97
C ALA A 363 -8.19 -4.30 -12.25
N ALA A 364 -7.68 -5.12 -11.33
CA ALA A 364 -8.52 -5.97 -10.49
C ALA A 364 -9.54 -5.16 -9.68
N THR A 365 -9.20 -3.93 -9.23
CA THR A 365 -10.16 -3.07 -8.51
C THR A 365 -11.32 -2.62 -9.40
N ALA A 366 -11.05 -2.35 -10.68
CA ALA A 366 -12.09 -2.02 -11.66
C ALA A 366 -13.02 -3.22 -11.93
N ALA A 367 -12.45 -4.41 -12.11
CA ALA A 367 -13.24 -5.65 -12.21
C ALA A 367 -14.08 -5.91 -10.95
N GLY A 368 -13.49 -5.63 -9.77
CA GLY A 368 -14.18 -5.72 -8.47
C GLY A 368 -15.35 -4.74 -8.36
N TYR A 369 -15.18 -3.51 -8.84
CA TYR A 369 -16.24 -2.50 -8.90
C TYR A 369 -17.41 -2.95 -9.77
N ILE A 370 -17.14 -3.43 -10.99
CA ILE A 370 -18.18 -3.95 -11.90
C ILE A 370 -18.94 -5.12 -11.22
N LYS A 371 -18.21 -6.05 -10.60
CA LYS A 371 -18.80 -7.19 -9.89
C LYS A 371 -19.61 -6.75 -8.66
N ALA A 372 -19.19 -5.70 -7.94
CA ALA A 372 -19.93 -5.14 -6.81
C ALA A 372 -21.26 -4.50 -7.24
N LEU A 373 -21.26 -3.75 -8.35
CA LEU A 373 -22.50 -3.21 -8.94
C LEU A 373 -23.47 -4.33 -9.31
N SER A 374 -23.01 -5.37 -10.01
CA SER A 374 -23.86 -6.49 -10.43
C SER A 374 -24.45 -7.28 -9.27
N LYS A 375 -23.81 -7.22 -8.09
CA LYS A 375 -24.28 -7.85 -6.84
C LYS A 375 -25.04 -6.90 -5.92
N ASN A 376 -25.31 -5.66 -6.33
CA ASN A 376 -25.96 -4.62 -5.52
C ASN A 376 -25.26 -4.35 -4.17
N LEU A 377 -23.92 -4.50 -4.10
CA LEU A 377 -23.13 -4.17 -2.91
C LEU A 377 -22.84 -2.67 -2.77
N ILE A 378 -22.92 -1.95 -3.88
CA ILE A 378 -22.84 -0.49 -4.00
C ILE A 378 -23.99 -0.01 -4.90
N ASN A 379 -24.28 1.30 -4.83
CA ASN A 379 -25.30 1.91 -5.65
C ASN A 379 -24.70 2.51 -6.92
N GLU A 380 -25.50 2.67 -7.95
CA GLU A 380 -25.08 3.27 -9.23
C GLU A 380 -24.64 4.74 -9.11
N ASN A 381 -25.07 5.45 -8.07
CA ASN A 381 -24.73 6.86 -7.83
C ASN A 381 -23.58 7.05 -6.83
N ASP A 382 -23.00 5.95 -6.32
CA ASP A 382 -21.94 6.04 -5.33
C ASP A 382 -20.68 6.66 -5.93
N GLN A 383 -19.98 7.45 -5.12
CA GLN A 383 -18.66 7.98 -5.40
C GLN A 383 -17.61 6.93 -5.02
N VAL A 384 -16.84 6.47 -6.00
CA VAL A 384 -15.98 5.30 -5.86
C VAL A 384 -14.52 5.63 -6.15
N VAL A 385 -13.61 5.10 -5.31
CA VAL A 385 -12.17 5.15 -5.55
C VAL A 385 -11.62 3.75 -5.84
N LEU A 386 -10.96 3.61 -6.99
CA LEU A 386 -10.18 2.45 -7.40
C LEU A 386 -8.70 2.73 -7.16
N PHE A 387 -7.99 1.84 -6.47
CA PHE A 387 -6.56 2.03 -6.22
C PHE A 387 -5.69 1.40 -7.31
N ASN A 388 -4.97 2.24 -8.05
CA ASN A 388 -3.87 1.78 -8.89
C ASN A 388 -2.58 1.75 -8.08
N CYS A 389 -2.17 0.56 -7.64
CA CYS A 389 -1.09 0.39 -6.66
C CYS A 389 0.33 0.55 -7.23
N ALA A 390 0.50 0.49 -8.54
CA ALA A 390 1.78 0.65 -9.21
C ALA A 390 1.60 1.13 -10.66
N SER A 391 2.68 1.59 -11.25
CA SER A 391 2.73 1.83 -12.71
C SER A 391 2.58 0.52 -13.48
N GLY A 392 1.72 0.50 -14.50
CA GLY A 392 1.59 -0.64 -15.40
C GLY A 392 2.90 -1.01 -16.11
N LEU A 393 3.81 -0.04 -16.28
CA LEU A 393 5.14 -0.27 -16.87
C LEU A 393 6.03 -1.23 -16.07
N LYS A 394 5.70 -1.54 -14.83
CA LYS A 394 6.43 -2.49 -13.98
C LYS A 394 6.00 -3.95 -14.16
N TYR A 395 5.11 -4.20 -15.08
CA TYR A 395 4.54 -5.51 -15.35
C TYR A 395 4.76 -5.94 -16.80
N PRO A 396 4.75 -7.23 -17.10
CA PRO A 396 4.81 -7.70 -18.48
C PRO A 396 3.68 -7.09 -19.32
N MET A 397 4.06 -6.47 -20.43
CA MET A 397 3.10 -5.89 -21.37
C MET A 397 2.66 -6.93 -22.40
N PRO A 398 1.42 -6.87 -22.91
CA PRO A 398 1.01 -7.69 -24.04
C PRO A 398 1.90 -7.40 -25.24
N LYS A 399 2.25 -8.44 -25.99
CA LYS A 399 2.98 -8.26 -27.24
C LYS A 399 2.03 -7.71 -28.28
N ILE A 400 2.11 -6.42 -28.54
CA ILE A 400 1.40 -5.79 -29.63
C ILE A 400 2.43 -5.58 -30.73
N THR A 401 2.37 -6.35 -31.82
CA THR A 401 3.28 -6.11 -32.91
C THR A 401 2.68 -6.48 -34.23
N LYS A 402 2.40 -5.42 -34.97
CA LYS A 402 2.39 -5.50 -36.45
C LYS A 402 3.80 -5.03 -36.88
N LYS A 403 4.55 -5.91 -37.53
CA LYS A 403 5.82 -5.54 -38.18
C LYS A 403 5.55 -5.31 -39.63
N ILE A 404 5.94 -4.17 -40.13
CA ILE A 404 5.84 -3.84 -41.54
C ILE A 404 7.25 -3.75 -42.14
N ASP A 405 7.39 -4.17 -43.40
CA ASP A 405 8.63 -3.95 -44.15
C ASP A 405 8.55 -2.58 -44.82
N LYS A 406 9.45 -1.66 -44.41
CA LYS A 406 9.54 -0.30 -44.95
C LYS A 406 9.71 -0.23 -46.47
N ASN A 407 10.22 -1.30 -47.09
CA ASN A 407 10.48 -1.37 -48.52
C ASN A 407 9.30 -1.97 -49.31
N ASN A 408 8.26 -2.47 -48.59
CA ASN A 408 7.10 -3.10 -49.21
C ASN A 408 5.82 -2.73 -48.44
N LEU A 409 5.50 -1.44 -48.43
CA LEU A 409 4.35 -0.90 -47.71
C LEU A 409 3.07 -0.97 -48.54
N SER A 410 1.99 -1.37 -47.92
CA SER A 410 0.65 -1.31 -48.49
C SER A 410 -0.31 -0.57 -47.55
N ASN A 411 -1.42 -0.03 -48.10
CA ASN A 411 -2.45 0.64 -47.27
C ASN A 411 -3.05 -0.29 -46.20
N LYS A 412 -3.01 -1.62 -46.42
CA LYS A 412 -3.46 -2.61 -45.45
C LYS A 412 -2.54 -2.74 -44.22
N ASP A 413 -1.32 -2.21 -44.31
CA ASP A 413 -0.36 -2.25 -43.18
C ASP A 413 -0.71 -1.23 -42.11
N PHE A 414 -1.55 -0.25 -42.40
CA PHE A 414 -1.95 0.87 -41.56
C PHE A 414 -3.43 0.83 -41.11
N SER A 415 -4.17 -0.21 -41.53
CA SER A 415 -5.58 -0.40 -41.15
C SER A 415 -5.76 -1.35 -39.99
#